data_39b96e9366f9499fc3c7bff49d472e61
#
_entry.id   39b96e9366f9499fc3c7bff49d472e61
#
_cell.length_a   1.000
_cell.length_b   1.000
_cell.length_c   1.000
_cell.angle_alpha   90.00
_cell.angle_beta   90.00
_cell.angle_gamma   90.00
#
_symmetry.space_group_name_H-M   'P 1'
#
loop_
_entity.id
_entity.type
_entity.pdbx_description
1 polymer ?
#
loop_
_entity_poly.entity_id
_entity_poly.type
_entity_poly.pdbx_seq_one_letter_code
_entity_poly.pdbx_strand_id
1 'polypeptide(L)'
;MIKMSIGAAFSETFAFLKANWTKMLMWMGGTIVVLGILGYLMLGSTFAAMAMATTTNDPSVMLGAFSRIFLFAILAAVILYAVGMLIWRGGLHPDEAPNFGWAFQAGPAFALGMFVVMAIAYIVMMIISFVLMLIFGAVLGGAGAFSPGAFQSGALSGGAMAVAFVYYVAVLVFFLWLQGRLSVAGPVMAQKLTRNPVTGITESWKLTGASQWAIVGFYILFTILMVVYAFIAGLIFGGITGALAGGSAVGAMVAMIVLGLIVYLPILMLSLSMPVGIYRAISSGTTSGEVFA
;
A
#
# COMPACT_ATOMS: atom_id res chain seq x y z
N MET A 1 -27.77 -2.31 9.33
CA MET A 1 -26.60 -2.40 8.41
C MET A 1 -26.28 -3.86 8.18
N ILE A 2 -26.29 -4.29 6.92
CA ILE A 2 -25.96 -5.68 6.55
C ILE A 2 -24.44 -5.82 6.66
N LYS A 3 -23.98 -6.90 7.29
CA LYS A 3 -22.54 -7.18 7.41
C LYS A 3 -22.01 -7.70 6.07
N MET A 4 -20.96 -7.09 5.55
CA MET A 4 -20.23 -7.58 4.38
C MET A 4 -19.70 -9.00 4.64
N SER A 5 -19.84 -9.91 3.67
CA SER A 5 -19.11 -11.18 3.70
C SER A 5 -17.76 -11.06 3.02
N ILE A 6 -16.76 -11.80 3.49
CA ILE A 6 -15.42 -11.83 2.88
C ILE A 6 -15.51 -12.31 1.43
N GLY A 7 -16.34 -13.33 1.16
CA GLY A 7 -16.56 -13.86 -0.20
C GLY A 7 -17.15 -12.83 -1.15
N ALA A 8 -18.11 -12.01 -0.69
CA ALA A 8 -18.65 -10.91 -1.50
C ALA A 8 -17.59 -9.89 -1.86
N ALA A 9 -16.71 -9.51 -0.91
CA ALA A 9 -15.63 -8.57 -1.18
C ALA A 9 -14.64 -9.11 -2.23
N PHE A 10 -14.28 -10.39 -2.16
CA PHE A 10 -13.45 -11.03 -3.21
C PHE A 10 -14.17 -11.05 -4.56
N SER A 11 -15.44 -11.49 -4.60
CA SER A 11 -16.24 -11.54 -5.83
C SER A 11 -16.30 -10.17 -6.50
N GLU A 12 -16.64 -9.13 -5.74
CA GLU A 12 -16.73 -7.75 -6.26
C GLU A 12 -15.36 -7.18 -6.67
N THR A 13 -14.29 -7.53 -5.96
CA THR A 13 -12.91 -7.14 -6.34
C THR A 13 -12.52 -7.71 -7.69
N PHE A 14 -12.75 -9.03 -7.89
CA PHE A 14 -12.43 -9.68 -9.16
C PHE A 14 -13.39 -9.27 -10.28
N ALA A 15 -14.67 -9.03 -9.98
CA ALA A 15 -15.65 -8.51 -10.94
C ALA A 15 -15.22 -7.11 -11.44
N PHE A 16 -14.81 -6.23 -10.52
CA PHE A 16 -14.28 -4.91 -10.87
C PHE A 16 -13.02 -5.00 -11.73
N LEU A 17 -12.06 -5.84 -11.33
CA LEU A 17 -10.83 -6.07 -12.10
C LEU A 17 -11.15 -6.57 -13.49
N LYS A 18 -11.99 -7.61 -13.62
CA LYS A 18 -12.38 -8.20 -14.91
C LYS A 18 -13.07 -7.17 -15.82
N ALA A 19 -13.93 -6.33 -15.27
CA ALA A 19 -14.63 -5.31 -16.05
C ALA A 19 -13.74 -4.15 -16.51
N ASN A 20 -12.65 -3.88 -15.78
CA ASN A 20 -11.84 -2.68 -15.99
C ASN A 20 -10.37 -2.97 -16.31
N TRP A 21 -9.96 -4.24 -16.50
CA TRP A 21 -8.55 -4.62 -16.59
C TRP A 21 -7.79 -3.89 -17.72
N THR A 22 -8.41 -3.68 -18.87
CA THR A 22 -7.82 -2.95 -20.01
C THR A 22 -7.60 -1.47 -19.68
N LYS A 23 -8.60 -0.82 -19.07
CA LYS A 23 -8.47 0.58 -18.62
C LYS A 23 -7.38 0.70 -17.55
N MET A 24 -7.36 -0.22 -16.58
CA MET A 24 -6.34 -0.25 -15.53
C MET A 24 -4.94 -0.48 -16.11
N LEU A 25 -4.79 -1.44 -17.03
CA LEU A 25 -3.52 -1.71 -17.71
C LEU A 25 -3.01 -0.46 -18.45
N MET A 26 -3.89 0.23 -19.17
CA MET A 26 -3.54 1.45 -19.91
C MET A 26 -3.11 2.57 -18.96
N TRP A 27 -3.88 2.84 -17.90
CA TRP A 27 -3.56 3.91 -16.93
C TRP A 27 -2.31 3.59 -16.10
N MET A 28 -2.20 2.37 -15.61
CA MET A 28 -1.04 1.97 -14.81
C MET A 28 0.21 1.78 -15.65
N GLY A 29 0.08 1.19 -16.84
CA GLY A 29 1.19 1.07 -17.79
C GLY A 29 1.74 2.43 -18.19
N GLY A 30 0.86 3.38 -18.54
CA GLY A 30 1.25 4.77 -18.81
C GLY A 30 1.92 5.42 -17.59
N THR A 31 1.38 5.21 -16.40
CA THR A 31 1.97 5.72 -15.14
C THR A 31 3.36 5.16 -14.89
N ILE A 32 3.57 3.87 -15.09
CA ILE A 32 4.89 3.24 -14.91
C ILE A 32 5.90 3.83 -15.89
N VAL A 33 5.51 4.05 -17.15
CA VAL A 33 6.39 4.69 -18.13
C VAL A 33 6.75 6.11 -17.71
N VAL A 34 5.76 6.92 -17.31
CA VAL A 34 5.99 8.29 -16.83
C VAL A 34 6.88 8.31 -15.59
N LEU A 35 6.59 7.46 -14.60
CA LEU A 35 7.41 7.37 -13.38
C LEU A 35 8.81 6.81 -13.67
N GLY A 36 8.94 5.90 -14.63
CA GLY A 36 10.24 5.39 -15.07
C GLY A 36 11.10 6.49 -15.69
N ILE A 37 10.55 7.31 -16.57
CA ILE A 37 11.24 8.46 -17.16
C ILE A 37 11.63 9.48 -16.08
N LEU A 38 10.68 9.85 -15.21
CA LEU A 38 10.94 10.79 -14.11
C LEU A 38 11.98 10.23 -13.13
N GLY A 39 11.90 8.94 -12.80
CA GLY A 39 12.86 8.26 -11.96
C GLY A 39 14.26 8.27 -12.57
N TYR A 40 14.39 7.99 -13.86
CA TYR A 40 15.66 8.07 -14.56
C TYR A 40 16.24 9.50 -14.53
N LEU A 41 15.43 10.51 -14.82
CA LEU A 41 15.87 11.92 -14.82
C LEU A 41 16.24 12.45 -13.43
N MET A 42 15.49 12.08 -12.40
CA MET A 42 15.70 12.57 -11.03
C MET A 42 16.71 11.75 -10.24
N LEU A 43 16.74 10.44 -10.42
CA LEU A 43 17.50 9.51 -9.57
C LEU A 43 18.69 8.87 -10.28
N GLY A 44 18.81 8.96 -11.60
CA GLY A 44 19.88 8.30 -12.35
C GLY A 44 21.28 8.67 -11.85
N SER A 45 21.55 9.96 -11.64
CA SER A 45 22.82 10.44 -11.06
C SER A 45 22.92 10.16 -9.56
N THR A 46 21.80 10.02 -8.86
CA THR A 46 21.75 9.78 -7.42
C THR A 46 22.23 8.39 -7.06
N PHE A 47 21.85 7.38 -7.83
CA PHE A 47 22.33 6.00 -7.61
C PHE A 47 23.84 5.88 -7.83
N ALA A 48 24.39 6.55 -8.84
CA ALA A 48 25.83 6.60 -9.06
C ALA A 48 26.54 7.29 -7.88
N ALA A 49 26.00 8.43 -7.40
CA ALA A 49 26.56 9.15 -6.26
C ALA A 49 26.49 8.33 -4.96
N MET A 50 25.41 7.58 -4.72
CA MET A 50 25.30 6.70 -3.55
C MET A 50 26.32 5.55 -3.60
N ALA A 51 26.56 4.96 -4.77
CA ALA A 51 27.58 3.94 -4.93
C ALA A 51 28.98 4.49 -4.61
N MET A 52 29.27 5.74 -4.94
CA MET A 52 30.53 6.42 -4.58
C MET A 52 30.56 6.81 -3.09
N ALA A 53 29.44 7.22 -2.51
CA ALA A 53 29.37 7.65 -1.11
C ALA A 53 29.65 6.50 -0.12
N THR A 54 29.35 5.26 -0.48
CA THR A 54 29.69 4.09 0.34
C THR A 54 31.21 3.90 0.48
N THR A 55 31.99 4.45 -0.44
CA THR A 55 33.46 4.40 -0.40
C THR A 55 34.08 5.62 0.27
N THR A 56 33.42 6.78 0.24
CA THR A 56 33.94 8.07 0.75
C THR A 56 33.40 8.45 2.13
N ASN A 57 32.33 7.79 2.63
CA ASN A 57 31.64 8.11 3.88
C ASN A 57 31.26 9.60 4.00
N ASP A 58 30.89 10.27 2.89
CA ASP A 58 30.50 11.68 2.90
C ASP A 58 29.00 11.85 3.19
N PRO A 59 28.62 12.37 4.38
CA PRO A 59 27.23 12.55 4.77
C PRO A 59 26.46 13.50 3.87
N SER A 60 27.12 14.48 3.23
CA SER A 60 26.47 15.47 2.37
C SER A 60 25.92 14.85 1.08
N VAL A 61 26.63 13.88 0.52
CA VAL A 61 26.20 13.10 -0.66
C VAL A 61 24.98 12.26 -0.31
N MET A 62 24.98 11.62 0.86
CA MET A 62 23.84 10.83 1.34
C MET A 62 22.60 11.72 1.56
N LEU A 63 22.76 12.89 2.20
CA LEU A 63 21.65 13.82 2.43
C LEU A 63 21.06 14.33 1.11
N GLY A 64 21.90 14.67 0.12
CA GLY A 64 21.48 15.05 -1.22
C GLY A 64 20.73 13.93 -1.94
N ALA A 65 21.18 12.70 -1.81
CA ALA A 65 20.51 11.52 -2.37
C ALA A 65 19.13 11.29 -1.74
N PHE A 66 19.04 11.31 -0.42
CA PHE A 66 17.77 11.17 0.31
C PHE A 66 16.77 12.27 -0.09
N SER A 67 17.20 13.51 -0.22
CA SER A 67 16.33 14.63 -0.64
C SER A 67 15.70 14.37 -2.02
N ARG A 68 16.48 13.90 -2.99
CA ARG A 68 15.99 13.60 -4.34
C ARG A 68 15.03 12.39 -4.34
N ILE A 69 15.37 11.33 -3.61
CA ILE A 69 14.49 10.16 -3.45
C ILE A 69 13.18 10.58 -2.81
N PHE A 70 13.21 11.41 -1.78
CA PHE A 70 12.03 11.90 -1.09
C PHE A 70 11.14 12.74 -2.01
N LEU A 71 11.72 13.69 -2.78
CA LEU A 71 10.97 14.47 -3.76
C LEU A 71 10.35 13.61 -4.85
N PHE A 72 11.09 12.62 -5.36
CA PHE A 72 10.57 11.67 -6.32
C PHE A 72 9.40 10.84 -5.72
N ALA A 73 9.54 10.38 -4.49
CA ALA A 73 8.50 9.63 -3.80
C ALA A 73 7.21 10.44 -3.62
N ILE A 74 7.31 11.73 -3.28
CA ILE A 74 6.15 12.63 -3.21
C ILE A 74 5.49 12.76 -4.58
N LEU A 75 6.26 13.03 -5.63
CA LEU A 75 5.74 13.18 -6.99
C LEU A 75 5.08 11.88 -7.48
N ALA A 76 5.73 10.75 -7.24
CA ALA A 76 5.19 9.43 -7.57
C ALA A 76 3.88 9.16 -6.82
N ALA A 77 3.80 9.48 -5.54
CA ALA A 77 2.58 9.34 -4.76
C ALA A 77 1.45 10.20 -5.32
N VAL A 78 1.70 11.47 -5.65
CA VAL A 78 0.73 12.38 -6.27
C VAL A 78 0.15 11.78 -7.56
N ILE A 79 1.02 11.29 -8.45
CA ILE A 79 0.61 10.68 -9.72
C ILE A 79 -0.19 9.38 -9.48
N LEU A 80 0.32 8.50 -8.63
CA LEU A 80 -0.33 7.21 -8.35
C LEU A 80 -1.73 7.39 -7.73
N TYR A 81 -1.88 8.31 -6.79
CA TYR A 81 -3.19 8.58 -6.19
C TYR A 81 -4.14 9.26 -7.18
N ALA A 82 -3.66 10.16 -8.05
CA ALA A 82 -4.49 10.75 -9.10
C ALA A 82 -4.98 9.69 -10.09
N VAL A 83 -4.11 8.78 -10.52
CA VAL A 83 -4.48 7.65 -11.38
C VAL A 83 -5.42 6.68 -10.67
N GLY A 84 -5.21 6.43 -9.38
CA GLY A 84 -6.15 5.66 -8.55
C GLY A 84 -7.56 6.27 -8.55
N MET A 85 -7.67 7.60 -8.41
CA MET A 85 -8.95 8.31 -8.48
C MET A 85 -9.62 8.17 -9.85
N LEU A 86 -8.86 8.23 -10.96
CA LEU A 86 -9.39 8.01 -12.32
C LEU A 86 -9.92 6.58 -12.49
N ILE A 87 -9.18 5.59 -12.01
CA ILE A 87 -9.56 4.17 -12.09
C ILE A 87 -10.84 3.93 -11.28
N TRP A 88 -10.90 4.43 -10.04
CA TRP A 88 -12.07 4.26 -9.19
C TRP A 88 -13.30 4.97 -9.77
N ARG A 89 -13.16 6.22 -10.24
CA ARG A 89 -14.27 6.95 -10.87
C ARG A 89 -14.74 6.25 -12.14
N GLY A 90 -13.82 5.92 -13.05
CA GLY A 90 -14.16 5.26 -14.32
C GLY A 90 -14.73 3.86 -14.16
N GLY A 91 -14.47 3.18 -13.03
CA GLY A 91 -15.06 1.89 -12.74
C GLY A 91 -16.39 1.97 -11.98
N LEU A 92 -16.64 3.06 -11.22
CA LEU A 92 -17.91 3.32 -10.56
C LEU A 92 -18.93 3.99 -11.51
N HIS A 93 -18.45 4.77 -12.47
CA HIS A 93 -19.23 5.48 -13.48
C HIS A 93 -18.64 5.24 -14.87
N PRO A 94 -18.88 4.06 -15.47
CA PRO A 94 -18.22 3.64 -16.73
C PRO A 94 -18.62 4.49 -17.94
N ASP A 95 -19.78 5.15 -17.87
CA ASP A 95 -20.35 5.96 -18.96
C ASP A 95 -19.83 7.42 -18.91
N GLU A 96 -19.11 7.81 -17.87
CA GLU A 96 -18.56 9.15 -17.75
C GLU A 96 -17.16 9.26 -18.36
N ALA A 97 -16.87 10.38 -19.01
CA ALA A 97 -15.55 10.70 -19.49
C ALA A 97 -14.55 10.88 -18.34
N PRO A 98 -13.27 10.51 -18.49
CA PRO A 98 -12.25 10.69 -17.46
C PRO A 98 -12.10 12.17 -17.10
N ASN A 99 -12.28 12.50 -15.81
CA ASN A 99 -12.12 13.87 -15.31
C ASN A 99 -10.72 14.05 -14.68
N PHE A 100 -9.74 14.35 -15.52
CA PHE A 100 -8.35 14.57 -15.09
C PHE A 100 -8.21 15.73 -14.12
N GLY A 101 -8.90 16.85 -14.38
CA GLY A 101 -8.81 18.04 -13.54
C GLY A 101 -9.26 17.76 -12.10
N TRP A 102 -10.32 16.99 -11.94
CA TRP A 102 -10.75 16.53 -10.62
C TRP A 102 -9.76 15.54 -10.01
N ALA A 103 -9.32 14.53 -10.75
CA ALA A 103 -8.45 13.48 -10.24
C ALA A 103 -7.10 14.00 -9.74
N PHE A 104 -6.47 14.93 -10.50
CA PHE A 104 -5.22 15.57 -10.11
C PHE A 104 -5.35 16.57 -8.94
N GLN A 105 -6.56 16.90 -8.52
CA GLN A 105 -6.82 17.67 -7.30
C GLN A 105 -7.25 16.75 -6.14
N ALA A 106 -8.11 15.77 -6.40
CA ALA A 106 -8.60 14.84 -5.40
C ALA A 106 -7.53 13.83 -4.95
N GLY A 107 -6.68 13.36 -5.87
CA GLY A 107 -5.60 12.40 -5.57
C GLY A 107 -4.60 12.93 -4.55
N PRO A 108 -3.95 14.07 -4.77
CA PRO A 108 -3.05 14.68 -3.78
C PRO A 108 -3.75 15.04 -2.47
N ALA A 109 -4.99 15.53 -2.51
CA ALA A 109 -5.76 15.81 -1.31
C ALA A 109 -6.02 14.54 -0.50
N PHE A 110 -6.38 13.43 -1.18
CA PHE A 110 -6.55 12.12 -0.56
C PHE A 110 -5.24 11.59 0.03
N ALA A 111 -4.13 11.68 -0.74
CA ALA A 111 -2.81 11.28 -0.28
C ALA A 111 -2.40 12.01 1.00
N LEU A 112 -2.61 13.35 1.02
CA LEU A 112 -2.33 14.18 2.20
C LEU A 112 -3.22 13.79 3.39
N GLY A 113 -4.52 13.58 3.15
CA GLY A 113 -5.45 13.14 4.20
C GLY A 113 -5.05 11.79 4.80
N MET A 114 -4.72 10.82 3.96
CA MET A 114 -4.23 9.50 4.40
C MET A 114 -2.90 9.61 5.14
N PHE A 115 -1.98 10.44 4.64
CA PHE A 115 -0.69 10.69 5.31
C PHE A 115 -0.89 11.25 6.72
N VAL A 116 -1.76 12.24 6.89
CA VAL A 116 -2.05 12.83 8.22
C VAL A 116 -2.62 11.79 9.17
N VAL A 117 -3.62 10.99 8.73
CA VAL A 117 -4.20 9.93 9.57
C VAL A 117 -3.16 8.88 9.94
N MET A 118 -2.33 8.44 8.99
CA MET A 118 -1.27 7.48 9.26
C MET A 118 -0.20 8.06 10.16
N ALA A 119 0.20 9.33 9.98
CA ALA A 119 1.16 10.00 10.85
C ALA A 119 0.65 10.07 12.31
N ILE A 120 -0.62 10.41 12.50
CA ILE A 120 -1.24 10.40 13.84
C ILE A 120 -1.22 8.99 14.42
N ALA A 121 -1.60 7.97 13.64
CA ALA A 121 -1.58 6.59 14.09
C ALA A 121 -0.16 6.12 14.47
N TYR A 122 0.85 6.47 13.68
CA TYR A 122 2.26 6.19 14.00
C TYR A 122 2.72 6.88 15.28
N ILE A 123 2.38 8.16 15.48
CA ILE A 123 2.72 8.90 16.70
C ILE A 123 2.08 8.23 17.93
N VAL A 124 0.80 7.88 17.85
CA VAL A 124 0.09 7.17 18.92
C VAL A 124 0.76 5.83 19.23
N MET A 125 1.07 5.04 18.19
CA MET A 125 1.75 3.75 18.36
C MET A 125 3.17 3.92 18.91
N MET A 126 3.89 4.96 18.52
CA MET A 126 5.22 5.27 19.07
C MET A 126 5.14 5.60 20.56
N ILE A 127 4.15 6.37 20.99
CA ILE A 127 3.92 6.67 22.43
C ILE A 127 3.59 5.38 23.19
N ILE A 128 2.68 4.55 22.65
CA ILE A 128 2.33 3.26 23.26
C ILE A 128 3.58 2.36 23.37
N SER A 129 4.35 2.27 22.28
CA SER A 129 5.59 1.49 22.25
C SER A 129 6.61 1.96 23.28
N PHE A 130 6.76 3.28 23.44
CA PHE A 130 7.66 3.86 24.42
C PHE A 130 7.22 3.52 25.86
N VAL A 131 5.93 3.64 26.16
CA VAL A 131 5.37 3.28 27.48
C VAL A 131 5.57 1.78 27.76
N LEU A 132 5.28 0.92 26.78
CA LEU A 132 5.51 -0.52 26.92
C LEU A 132 6.99 -0.84 27.11
N MET A 133 7.88 -0.16 26.38
CA MET A 133 9.32 -0.31 26.56
C MET A 133 9.78 0.06 27.96
N LEU A 134 9.24 1.12 28.57
CA LEU A 134 9.56 1.48 29.95
C LEU A 134 9.08 0.41 30.94
N ILE A 135 7.87 -0.11 30.78
CA ILE A 135 7.28 -1.14 31.66
C ILE A 135 8.03 -2.46 31.52
N PHE A 136 8.16 -2.97 30.31
CA PHE A 136 8.77 -4.28 30.06
C PHE A 136 10.29 -4.24 30.07
N GLY A 137 10.91 -3.10 29.72
CA GLY A 137 12.34 -2.92 29.83
C GLY A 137 12.85 -3.02 31.26
N ALA A 138 12.09 -2.48 32.20
CA ALA A 138 12.38 -2.62 33.63
C ALA A 138 12.23 -4.08 34.11
N VAL A 139 11.27 -4.84 33.55
CA VAL A 139 10.97 -6.22 33.96
C VAL A 139 11.90 -7.24 33.29
N LEU A 140 12.27 -6.99 32.01
CA LEU A 140 13.00 -7.97 31.17
C LEU A 140 14.51 -7.69 31.06
N GLY A 141 15.05 -6.76 31.85
CA GLY A 141 16.51 -6.55 31.95
C GLY A 141 17.12 -5.55 30.98
N GLY A 142 16.34 -4.57 30.52
CA GLY A 142 16.88 -3.38 29.88
C GLY A 142 16.30 -3.03 28.51
N ALA A 143 16.50 -1.77 28.11
CA ALA A 143 15.98 -1.18 26.86
C ALA A 143 16.47 -1.87 25.58
N GLY A 144 17.51 -2.67 25.66
CA GLY A 144 18.05 -3.44 24.51
C GLY A 144 17.14 -4.56 24.02
N ALA A 145 16.20 -5.06 24.83
CA ALA A 145 15.31 -6.17 24.48
C ALA A 145 14.38 -5.88 23.30
N PHE A 146 14.12 -4.61 22.98
CA PHE A 146 13.24 -4.19 21.88
C PHE A 146 13.99 -3.55 20.70
N SER A 147 15.31 -3.56 20.73
CA SER A 147 16.10 -3.08 19.58
C SER A 147 16.05 -4.07 18.42
N PRO A 148 16.02 -3.62 17.15
CA PRO A 148 16.09 -4.51 16.00
C PRO A 148 17.33 -5.44 16.02
N GLY A 149 18.44 -5.01 16.61
CA GLY A 149 19.64 -5.80 16.79
C GLY A 149 19.53 -6.91 17.83
N ALA A 150 18.63 -6.78 18.81
CA ALA A 150 18.43 -7.82 19.81
C ALA A 150 17.80 -9.10 19.23
N PHE A 151 16.97 -8.97 18.21
CA PHE A 151 16.43 -10.12 17.44
C PHE A 151 17.52 -10.85 16.65
N GLN A 152 18.48 -10.09 16.09
CA GLN A 152 19.55 -10.66 15.26
C GLN A 152 20.67 -11.29 16.11
N SER A 153 20.90 -10.78 17.30
CA SER A 153 21.99 -11.26 18.19
C SER A 153 21.62 -12.49 19.01
N GLY A 154 20.37 -12.95 19.01
CA GLY A 154 19.90 -14.06 19.85
C GLY A 154 19.97 -13.76 21.37
N ALA A 155 20.20 -12.49 21.73
CA ALA A 155 20.37 -12.05 23.14
C ALA A 155 19.05 -12.00 23.93
N LEU A 156 17.90 -12.23 23.27
CA LEU A 156 16.60 -12.20 23.91
C LEU A 156 16.31 -13.48 24.67
N SER A 157 15.94 -13.35 25.94
CA SER A 157 15.36 -14.48 26.66
C SER A 157 14.05 -14.92 25.98
N GLY A 158 13.68 -16.20 26.10
CA GLY A 158 12.43 -16.72 25.49
C GLY A 158 11.19 -15.91 25.89
N GLY A 159 11.14 -15.39 27.12
CA GLY A 159 10.08 -14.49 27.56
C GLY A 159 10.04 -13.15 26.83
N ALA A 160 11.19 -12.54 26.60
CA ALA A 160 11.29 -11.28 25.85
C ALA A 160 10.86 -11.46 24.37
N MET A 161 11.23 -12.58 23.76
CA MET A 161 10.79 -12.93 22.41
C MET A 161 9.26 -13.08 22.32
N ALA A 162 8.65 -13.76 23.28
CA ALA A 162 7.20 -13.92 23.32
C ALA A 162 6.46 -12.59 23.44
N VAL A 163 6.91 -11.70 24.32
CA VAL A 163 6.35 -10.35 24.48
C VAL A 163 6.50 -9.53 23.21
N ALA A 164 7.68 -9.54 22.60
CA ALA A 164 7.94 -8.84 21.34
C ALA A 164 7.05 -9.37 20.23
N PHE A 165 6.88 -10.70 20.10
CA PHE A 165 5.99 -11.30 19.11
C PHE A 165 4.54 -10.83 19.29
N VAL A 166 4.01 -10.90 20.51
CA VAL A 166 2.64 -10.43 20.82
C VAL A 166 2.47 -8.96 20.48
N TYR A 167 3.47 -8.13 20.83
CA TYR A 167 3.47 -6.71 20.48
C TYR A 167 3.42 -6.48 18.96
N TYR A 168 4.28 -7.13 18.18
CA TYR A 168 4.28 -6.98 16.72
C TYR A 168 2.98 -7.46 16.08
N VAL A 169 2.40 -8.56 16.58
CA VAL A 169 1.08 -9.03 16.12
C VAL A 169 0.00 -8.00 16.43
N ALA A 170 0.00 -7.42 17.63
CA ALA A 170 -0.97 -6.38 18.01
C ALA A 170 -0.84 -5.12 17.12
N VAL A 171 0.39 -4.67 16.84
CA VAL A 171 0.67 -3.55 15.93
C VAL A 171 0.18 -3.87 14.51
N LEU A 172 0.47 -5.07 14.00
CA LEU A 172 0.00 -5.52 12.68
C LEU A 172 -1.52 -5.49 12.59
N VAL A 173 -2.20 -6.08 13.59
CA VAL A 173 -3.68 -6.12 13.64
C VAL A 173 -4.26 -4.71 13.71
N PHE A 174 -3.65 -3.81 14.49
CA PHE A 174 -4.07 -2.41 14.58
C PHE A 174 -3.98 -1.70 13.22
N PHE A 175 -2.85 -1.83 12.50
CA PHE A 175 -2.70 -1.19 11.20
C PHE A 175 -3.60 -1.82 10.14
N LEU A 176 -3.80 -3.13 10.15
CA LEU A 176 -4.77 -3.80 9.26
C LEU A 176 -6.22 -3.34 9.55
N TRP A 177 -6.57 -3.19 10.83
CA TRP A 177 -7.87 -2.65 11.22
C TRP A 177 -8.04 -1.20 10.77
N LEU A 178 -7.03 -0.34 10.99
CA LEU A 178 -7.05 1.05 10.57
C LEU A 178 -7.15 1.16 9.04
N GLN A 179 -6.35 0.40 8.31
CA GLN A 179 -6.41 0.32 6.85
C GLN A 179 -7.78 -0.15 6.38
N GLY A 180 -8.36 -1.14 7.05
CA GLY A 180 -9.72 -1.61 6.78
C GLY A 180 -10.76 -0.50 6.96
N ARG A 181 -10.64 0.30 8.02
CA ARG A 181 -11.52 1.44 8.30
C ARG A 181 -11.43 2.55 7.25
N LEU A 182 -10.28 2.71 6.65
CA LEU A 182 -10.00 3.75 5.64
C LEU A 182 -10.10 3.24 4.20
N SER A 183 -10.30 1.95 4.02
CA SER A 183 -10.18 1.27 2.72
C SER A 183 -11.08 1.84 1.62
N VAL A 184 -12.28 2.29 1.96
CA VAL A 184 -13.24 2.80 0.98
C VAL A 184 -13.25 4.32 0.85
N ALA A 185 -12.34 5.03 1.52
CA ALA A 185 -12.29 6.49 1.48
C ALA A 185 -12.07 7.04 0.05
N GLY A 186 -11.17 6.44 -0.71
CA GLY A 186 -10.94 6.79 -2.12
C GLY A 186 -12.16 6.53 -3.02
N PRO A 187 -12.74 5.33 -3.04
CA PRO A 187 -13.99 5.05 -3.74
C PRO A 187 -15.15 5.99 -3.37
N VAL A 188 -15.31 6.34 -2.09
CA VAL A 188 -16.32 7.34 -1.66
C VAL A 188 -16.04 8.70 -2.27
N MET A 189 -14.80 9.17 -2.27
CA MET A 189 -14.44 10.42 -2.92
C MET A 189 -14.71 10.37 -4.43
N ALA A 190 -14.39 9.25 -5.07
CA ALA A 190 -14.62 9.03 -6.48
C ALA A 190 -16.12 8.97 -6.80
N GLN A 191 -16.94 8.32 -5.98
CA GLN A 191 -18.38 8.24 -6.12
C GLN A 191 -19.03 9.63 -6.05
N LYS A 192 -18.62 10.47 -5.09
CA LYS A 192 -19.23 11.79 -4.81
C LYS A 192 -18.58 12.94 -5.57
N LEU A 193 -17.56 12.71 -6.38
CA LEU A 193 -16.75 13.75 -7.01
C LEU A 193 -16.23 14.82 -6.01
N THR A 194 -16.01 14.43 -4.77
CA THR A 194 -15.48 15.35 -3.76
C THR A 194 -13.96 15.42 -3.80
N ARG A 195 -13.41 16.60 -3.50
CA ARG A 195 -11.98 16.83 -3.31
C ARG A 195 -11.59 16.87 -1.83
N ASN A 196 -12.59 16.80 -0.95
CA ASN A 196 -12.34 16.87 0.49
C ASN A 196 -12.02 15.48 1.06
N PRO A 197 -10.78 15.21 1.49
CA PRO A 197 -10.37 13.93 2.03
C PRO A 197 -11.07 13.62 3.37
N VAL A 198 -11.43 14.65 4.16
CA VAL A 198 -12.15 14.46 5.43
C VAL A 198 -13.51 13.81 5.17
N THR A 199 -14.22 14.22 4.12
CA THR A 199 -15.49 13.59 3.73
C THR A 199 -15.27 12.12 3.38
N GLY A 200 -14.27 11.80 2.56
CA GLY A 200 -13.93 10.41 2.22
C GLY A 200 -13.60 9.55 3.44
N ILE A 201 -12.75 10.06 4.33
CA ILE A 201 -12.31 9.38 5.55
C ILE A 201 -13.48 9.16 6.52
N THR A 202 -14.26 10.19 6.82
CA THR A 202 -15.37 10.09 7.77
C THR A 202 -16.48 9.17 7.29
N GLU A 203 -16.80 9.18 6.01
CA GLU A 203 -17.77 8.26 5.45
C GLU A 203 -17.26 6.83 5.35
N SER A 204 -15.99 6.64 4.96
CA SER A 204 -15.35 5.33 5.03
C SER A 204 -15.47 4.75 6.44
N TRP A 205 -15.16 5.57 7.45
CA TRP A 205 -15.27 5.16 8.85
C TRP A 205 -16.68 4.72 9.23
N LYS A 206 -17.72 5.45 8.77
CA LYS A 206 -19.11 5.09 9.02
C LYS A 206 -19.52 3.80 8.30
N LEU A 207 -19.20 3.70 7.01
CA LEU A 207 -19.60 2.57 6.16
C LEU A 207 -18.97 1.25 6.61
N THR A 208 -17.69 1.28 6.97
CA THR A 208 -16.92 0.07 7.33
C THR A 208 -17.18 -0.40 8.76
N GLY A 209 -17.87 0.39 9.60
CA GLY A 209 -18.04 0.12 11.03
C GLY A 209 -18.64 -1.24 11.36
N ALA A 210 -19.75 -1.60 10.71
CA ALA A 210 -20.44 -2.86 10.93
C ALA A 210 -19.68 -4.09 10.40
N SER A 211 -18.75 -3.89 9.44
CA SER A 211 -18.05 -4.95 8.73
C SER A 211 -16.55 -4.98 9.00
N GLN A 212 -16.06 -4.21 9.98
CA GLN A 212 -14.63 -3.99 10.22
C GLN A 212 -13.81 -5.30 10.32
N TRP A 213 -14.28 -6.30 11.05
CA TRP A 213 -13.58 -7.57 11.20
C TRP A 213 -13.61 -8.43 9.94
N ALA A 214 -14.70 -8.37 9.17
CA ALA A 214 -14.75 -9.03 7.87
C ALA A 214 -13.77 -8.39 6.89
N ILE A 215 -13.59 -7.06 6.94
CA ILE A 215 -12.60 -6.34 6.13
C ILE A 215 -11.18 -6.73 6.57
N VAL A 216 -10.90 -6.80 7.87
CA VAL A 216 -9.60 -7.27 8.38
C VAL A 216 -9.32 -8.69 7.90
N GLY A 217 -10.30 -9.59 8.02
CA GLY A 217 -10.18 -10.97 7.50
C GLY A 217 -9.94 -11.02 6.00
N PHE A 218 -10.60 -10.17 5.22
CA PHE A 218 -10.36 -10.01 3.80
C PHE A 218 -8.91 -9.58 3.51
N TYR A 219 -8.37 -8.57 4.22
CA TYR A 219 -6.99 -8.13 4.05
C TYR A 219 -5.98 -9.21 4.44
N ILE A 220 -6.22 -9.96 5.51
CA ILE A 220 -5.35 -11.08 5.90
C ILE A 220 -5.30 -12.13 4.80
N LEU A 221 -6.46 -12.60 4.32
CA LEU A 221 -6.52 -13.59 3.24
C LEU A 221 -5.90 -13.08 1.95
N PHE A 222 -6.14 -11.81 1.62
CA PHE A 222 -5.52 -11.19 0.46
C PHE A 222 -3.99 -11.11 0.60
N THR A 223 -3.49 -10.75 1.77
CA THR A 223 -2.04 -10.73 2.04
C THR A 223 -1.43 -12.12 1.88
N ILE A 224 -2.08 -13.17 2.41
CA ILE A 224 -1.63 -14.55 2.22
C ILE A 224 -1.58 -14.90 0.73
N LEU A 225 -2.64 -14.57 -0.03
CA LEU A 225 -2.69 -14.79 -1.47
C LEU A 225 -1.53 -14.08 -2.20
N MET A 226 -1.25 -12.83 -1.83
CA MET A 226 -0.15 -12.05 -2.42
C MET A 226 1.23 -12.61 -2.06
N VAL A 227 1.42 -13.08 -0.84
CA VAL A 227 2.68 -13.75 -0.42
C VAL A 227 2.90 -15.03 -1.21
N VAL A 228 1.87 -15.86 -1.36
CA VAL A 228 1.93 -17.09 -2.18
C VAL A 228 2.23 -16.75 -3.65
N TYR A 229 1.55 -15.75 -4.20
CA TYR A 229 1.81 -15.29 -5.56
C TYR A 229 3.24 -14.77 -5.74
N ALA A 230 3.72 -13.92 -4.83
CA ALA A 230 5.08 -13.38 -4.87
C ALA A 230 6.15 -14.48 -4.72
N PHE A 231 5.89 -15.49 -3.88
CA PHE A 231 6.77 -16.65 -3.73
C PHE A 231 6.86 -17.47 -5.01
N ILE A 232 5.72 -17.81 -5.62
CA ILE A 232 5.68 -18.57 -6.89
C ILE A 232 6.35 -17.77 -8.00
N ALA A 233 6.02 -16.47 -8.12
CA ALA A 233 6.64 -15.58 -9.09
C ALA A 233 8.15 -15.48 -8.87
N GLY A 234 8.61 -15.37 -7.63
CA GLY A 234 10.03 -15.35 -7.26
C GLY A 234 10.76 -16.63 -7.66
N LEU A 235 10.15 -17.80 -7.47
CA LEU A 235 10.71 -19.08 -7.91
C LEU A 235 10.85 -19.17 -9.45
N ILE A 236 9.81 -18.78 -10.17
CA ILE A 236 9.81 -18.85 -11.65
C ILE A 236 10.82 -17.86 -12.22
N PHE A 237 10.78 -16.62 -11.75
CA PHE A 237 11.55 -15.53 -12.34
C PHE A 237 12.94 -15.36 -11.73
N GLY A 238 13.19 -15.81 -10.49
CA GLY A 238 14.50 -15.81 -9.87
C GLY A 238 15.50 -16.68 -10.64
N GLY A 239 15.05 -17.82 -11.15
CA GLY A 239 15.85 -18.67 -12.04
C GLY A 239 16.21 -17.99 -13.37
N ILE A 240 15.23 -17.27 -13.97
CA ILE A 240 15.43 -16.56 -15.24
C ILE A 240 16.38 -15.35 -15.05
N THR A 241 16.23 -14.57 -13.97
CA THR A 241 17.14 -13.46 -13.68
C THR A 241 18.55 -13.92 -13.40
N GLY A 242 18.72 -15.04 -12.68
CA GLY A 242 20.04 -15.65 -12.45
C GLY A 242 20.72 -16.07 -13.75
N ALA A 243 19.98 -16.67 -14.68
CA ALA A 243 20.51 -17.08 -15.99
C ALA A 243 20.85 -15.87 -16.88
N LEU A 244 20.07 -14.80 -16.85
CA LEU A 244 20.29 -13.59 -17.65
C LEU A 244 21.36 -12.67 -17.07
N ALA A 245 21.58 -12.67 -15.75
CA ALA A 245 22.61 -11.88 -15.07
C ALA A 245 24.04 -12.31 -15.45
N GLY A 246 24.23 -13.54 -15.95
CA GLY A 246 25.51 -14.03 -16.46
C GLY A 246 25.94 -13.43 -17.81
N GLY A 247 25.08 -12.73 -18.54
CA GLY A 247 25.35 -12.26 -19.90
C GLY A 247 25.82 -10.81 -20.02
N SER A 248 25.10 -9.85 -19.44
CA SER A 248 25.46 -8.44 -19.44
C SER A 248 24.65 -7.65 -18.40
N ALA A 249 25.24 -6.56 -17.87
CA ALA A 249 24.54 -5.68 -16.91
C ALA A 249 23.27 -5.07 -17.50
N VAL A 250 23.24 -4.76 -18.79
CA VAL A 250 22.08 -4.23 -19.50
C VAL A 250 21.00 -5.32 -19.63
N GLY A 251 21.37 -6.54 -19.99
CA GLY A 251 20.43 -7.66 -20.05
C GLY A 251 19.79 -7.98 -18.71
N ALA A 252 20.57 -7.98 -17.63
CA ALA A 252 20.06 -8.14 -16.27
C ALA A 252 19.09 -7.01 -15.86
N MET A 253 19.40 -5.76 -16.20
CA MET A 253 18.53 -4.61 -15.92
C MET A 253 17.21 -4.70 -16.68
N VAL A 254 17.23 -5.02 -17.98
CA VAL A 254 16.02 -5.19 -18.81
C VAL A 254 15.17 -6.35 -18.26
N ALA A 255 15.81 -7.47 -17.92
CA ALA A 255 15.12 -8.61 -17.33
C ALA A 255 14.43 -8.25 -16.01
N MET A 256 15.11 -7.54 -15.12
CA MET A 256 14.52 -7.07 -13.85
C MET A 256 13.33 -6.14 -14.07
N ILE A 257 13.39 -5.22 -15.04
CA ILE A 257 12.27 -4.32 -15.35
C ILE A 257 11.09 -5.12 -15.88
N VAL A 258 11.28 -5.99 -16.87
CA VAL A 258 10.21 -6.80 -17.47
C VAL A 258 9.58 -7.72 -16.41
N LEU A 259 10.38 -8.38 -15.60
CA LEU A 259 9.91 -9.24 -14.52
C LEU A 259 9.19 -8.45 -13.43
N GLY A 260 9.74 -7.29 -13.07
CA GLY A 260 9.09 -6.37 -12.15
C GLY A 260 7.69 -5.98 -12.64
N LEU A 261 7.54 -5.65 -13.91
CA LEU A 261 6.25 -5.36 -14.52
C LEU A 261 5.29 -6.55 -14.46
N ILE A 262 5.76 -7.75 -14.86
CA ILE A 262 4.91 -8.96 -14.86
C ILE A 262 4.44 -9.33 -13.46
N VAL A 263 5.30 -9.17 -12.45
CA VAL A 263 4.97 -9.55 -11.07
C VAL A 263 4.20 -8.44 -10.34
N TYR A 264 4.63 -7.20 -10.43
CA TYR A 264 4.05 -6.11 -9.63
C TYR A 264 2.78 -5.51 -10.25
N LEU A 265 2.63 -5.51 -11.58
CA LEU A 265 1.46 -4.92 -12.23
C LEU A 265 0.14 -5.60 -11.81
N PRO A 266 0.02 -6.96 -11.80
CA PRO A 266 -1.17 -7.62 -11.30
C PRO A 266 -1.45 -7.31 -9.82
N ILE A 267 -0.42 -7.23 -8.98
CA ILE A 267 -0.55 -6.87 -7.55
C ILE A 267 -1.13 -5.46 -7.42
N LEU A 268 -0.60 -4.49 -8.19
CA LEU A 268 -1.08 -3.11 -8.18
C LEU A 268 -2.53 -3.01 -8.68
N MET A 269 -2.86 -3.71 -9.77
CA MET A 269 -4.24 -3.73 -10.28
C MET A 269 -5.22 -4.32 -9.27
N LEU A 270 -4.86 -5.42 -8.61
CA LEU A 270 -5.65 -6.00 -7.54
C LEU A 270 -5.76 -5.05 -6.34
N SER A 271 -4.67 -4.43 -5.91
CA SER A 271 -4.66 -3.48 -4.79
C SER A 271 -5.57 -2.27 -5.03
N LEU A 272 -5.67 -1.78 -6.28
CA LEU A 272 -6.60 -0.73 -6.66
C LEU A 272 -8.05 -1.22 -6.77
N SER A 273 -8.26 -2.50 -7.09
CA SER A 273 -9.60 -3.10 -7.19
C SER A 273 -10.23 -3.38 -5.83
N MET A 274 -9.42 -3.70 -4.81
CA MET A 274 -9.88 -4.05 -3.46
C MET A 274 -10.78 -2.99 -2.82
N PRO A 275 -10.40 -1.70 -2.77
CA PRO A 275 -11.22 -0.66 -2.17
C PRO A 275 -12.62 -0.56 -2.79
N VAL A 276 -12.71 -0.72 -4.11
CA VAL A 276 -14.00 -0.69 -4.83
C VAL A 276 -14.79 -1.98 -4.57
N GLY A 277 -14.11 -3.13 -4.53
CA GLY A 277 -14.75 -4.41 -4.20
C GLY A 277 -15.38 -4.38 -2.79
N ILE A 278 -14.65 -3.87 -1.80
CA ILE A 278 -15.16 -3.66 -0.44
C ILE A 278 -16.33 -2.67 -0.45
N TYR A 279 -16.17 -1.53 -1.15
CA TYR A 279 -17.21 -0.49 -1.24
C TYR A 279 -18.51 -1.06 -1.83
N ARG A 280 -18.44 -1.80 -2.94
CA ARG A 280 -19.59 -2.44 -3.57
C ARG A 280 -20.21 -3.51 -2.67
N ALA A 281 -19.41 -4.34 -2.04
CA ALA A 281 -19.89 -5.40 -1.15
C ALA A 281 -20.63 -4.83 0.10
N ILE A 282 -20.26 -3.64 0.57
CA ILE A 282 -20.97 -2.94 1.66
C ILE A 282 -22.25 -2.28 1.14
N SER A 283 -22.19 -1.61 -0.04
CA SER A 283 -23.31 -0.85 -0.58
C SER A 283 -24.39 -1.74 -1.22
N SER A 284 -24.04 -2.88 -1.82
CA SER A 284 -25.03 -3.82 -2.35
C SER A 284 -25.93 -4.43 -1.26
N GLY A 285 -25.38 -4.54 -0.03
CA GLY A 285 -26.16 -4.97 1.13
C GLY A 285 -27.23 -3.97 1.58
N THR A 286 -27.08 -2.67 1.27
CA THR A 286 -28.08 -1.64 1.60
C THR A 286 -29.22 -1.60 0.58
N THR A 287 -28.94 -1.87 -0.70
CA THR A 287 -29.96 -1.87 -1.76
C THR A 287 -30.91 -3.08 -1.68
N SER A 288 -30.44 -4.22 -1.19
CA SER A 288 -31.29 -5.43 -1.05
C SER A 288 -32.33 -5.30 0.09
N GLY A 289 -32.05 -4.45 1.09
CA GLY A 289 -32.97 -4.22 2.22
C GLY A 289 -34.10 -3.22 1.91
N GLU A 290 -33.88 -2.29 0.99
CA GLU A 290 -34.88 -1.29 0.62
C GLU A 290 -35.87 -1.78 -0.45
N VAL A 291 -35.56 -2.85 -1.17
CA VAL A 291 -36.45 -3.45 -2.19
C VAL A 291 -37.57 -4.29 -1.55
N PHE A 292 -37.43 -4.68 -0.28
CA PHE A 292 -38.41 -5.49 0.46
C PHE A 292 -39.05 -4.77 1.66
N ALA A 293 -38.81 -3.47 1.82
CA ALA A 293 -39.49 -2.61 2.78
C ALA A 293 -40.46 -1.68 2.07
#